data_e170cb20430f7ee03cf3a63b0bc84630
#
_entry.id   e170cb20430f7ee03cf3a63b0bc84630
#
_cell.length_a   1.000
_cell.length_b   1.000
_cell.length_c   1.000
_cell.angle_alpha   90.00
_cell.angle_beta   90.00
_cell.angle_gamma   90.00
#
_symmetry.space_group_name_H-M   'P 1'
#
loop_
_entity.id
_entity.type
_entity.pdbx_description
1 polymer ?
#
loop_
_entity_poly.entity_id
_entity_poly.type
_entity_poly.pdbx_seq_one_letter_code
_entity_poly.pdbx_strand_id
1 'polypeptide(L)'
;MKILVIDDDKETTTMLSKFFNAKGFQITVTNDPMEGLNHIREEQFDVILLDITMPVISGIGVIELLAGEGNLNKQNIFVFSGMTLPEIQLKDLLRRDGVNGFLRKPMGPDEILTAITK
;
A
#
# COMPACT_ATOMS: atom_id res chain seq x y z
N MET A 1 10.70 2.10 11.58
CA MET A 1 9.90 1.38 10.58
C MET A 1 9.93 2.16 9.27
N LYS A 2 10.09 1.48 8.18
CA LYS A 2 10.21 2.07 6.84
C LYS A 2 8.94 1.80 6.05
N ILE A 3 8.25 2.85 5.63
CA ILE A 3 6.92 2.77 5.02
C ILE A 3 6.93 3.34 3.61
N LEU A 4 6.28 2.64 2.68
CA LEU A 4 6.03 3.14 1.34
C LEU A 4 4.52 3.34 1.15
N VAL A 5 4.14 4.48 0.61
CA VAL A 5 2.75 4.75 0.24
C VAL A 5 2.66 4.97 -1.26
N ILE A 6 1.81 4.21 -1.92
CA ILE A 6 1.53 4.32 -3.36
C ILE A 6 0.06 4.68 -3.51
N ASP A 7 -0.22 5.93 -3.86
CA ASP A 7 -1.58 6.45 -3.97
C ASP A 7 -1.57 7.64 -4.94
N ASP A 8 -2.45 7.65 -5.92
CA ASP A 8 -2.49 8.72 -6.91
C ASP A 8 -3.07 10.04 -6.37
N ASP A 9 -3.67 10.02 -5.18
CA ASP A 9 -4.20 11.22 -4.54
C ASP A 9 -3.10 11.95 -3.77
N LYS A 10 -2.72 13.11 -4.28
CA LYS A 10 -1.64 13.93 -3.69
C LYS A 10 -1.97 14.43 -2.29
N GLU A 11 -3.23 14.70 -2.00
CA GLU A 11 -3.63 15.12 -0.66
C GLU A 11 -3.38 14.00 0.36
N THR A 12 -3.72 12.78 -0.01
CA THR A 12 -3.51 11.61 0.84
C THR A 12 -2.02 11.38 1.10
N THR A 13 -1.20 11.37 0.05
CA THR A 13 0.23 11.14 0.22
C THR A 13 0.92 12.26 1.00
N THR A 14 0.52 13.51 0.78
CA THR A 14 1.06 14.65 1.53
C THR A 14 0.71 14.55 3.02
N MET A 15 -0.55 14.24 3.33
CA MET A 15 -1.02 14.10 4.70
C MET A 15 -0.28 12.98 5.42
N LEU A 16 -0.17 11.81 4.78
CA LEU A 16 0.50 10.66 5.37
C LEU A 16 2.00 10.90 5.55
N SER A 17 2.63 11.55 4.58
CA SER A 17 4.05 11.90 4.68
C SER A 17 4.32 12.77 5.90
N LYS A 18 3.53 13.82 6.08
CA LYS A 18 3.68 14.73 7.23
C LYS A 18 3.45 14.00 8.55
N PHE A 19 2.37 13.23 8.62
CA PHE A 19 2.02 12.52 9.85
C PHE A 19 3.11 11.53 10.27
N PHE A 20 3.53 10.66 9.36
CA PHE A 20 4.50 9.61 9.70
C PHE A 20 5.90 10.18 9.93
N ASN A 21 6.30 11.22 9.20
CA ASN A 21 7.54 11.92 9.47
C ASN A 21 7.55 12.51 10.89
N ALA A 22 6.44 13.13 11.30
CA ALA A 22 6.31 13.72 12.63
C ALA A 22 6.37 12.66 13.74
N LYS A 23 5.99 11.42 13.43
CA LYS A 23 6.08 10.30 14.36
C LYS A 23 7.45 9.61 14.35
N GLY A 24 8.37 10.06 13.51
CA GLY A 24 9.71 9.50 13.46
C GLY A 24 9.90 8.31 12.54
N PHE A 25 8.90 7.99 11.70
CA PHE A 25 9.04 6.91 10.72
C PHE A 25 9.73 7.38 9.46
N GLN A 26 10.42 6.46 8.79
CA GLN A 26 10.96 6.71 7.45
C GLN A 26 9.83 6.45 6.46
N ILE A 27 9.41 7.49 5.76
CA ILE A 27 8.29 7.35 4.82
C ILE A 27 8.69 7.82 3.43
N THR A 28 8.35 7.00 2.43
CA THR A 28 8.45 7.32 1.02
C THR A 28 7.04 7.31 0.45
N VAL A 29 6.68 8.33 -0.29
CA VAL A 29 5.37 8.40 -0.94
C VAL A 29 5.56 8.59 -2.44
N THR A 30 4.66 8.01 -3.22
CA THR A 30 4.62 8.24 -4.66
C THR A 30 3.17 8.25 -5.14
N ASN A 31 2.91 9.07 -6.16
CA ASN A 31 1.59 9.13 -6.80
C ASN A 31 1.57 8.31 -8.10
N ASP A 32 2.67 7.68 -8.47
CA ASP A 32 2.81 6.89 -9.68
C ASP A 32 3.01 5.42 -9.33
N PRO A 33 2.10 4.52 -9.77
CA PRO A 33 2.21 3.09 -9.44
C PRO A 33 3.48 2.44 -10.01
N MET A 34 3.96 2.86 -11.16
CA MET A 34 5.20 2.28 -11.73
C MET A 34 6.42 2.70 -10.93
N GLU A 35 6.46 3.95 -10.47
CA GLU A 35 7.51 4.42 -9.57
C GLU A 35 7.47 3.65 -8.25
N GLY A 36 6.26 3.43 -7.72
CA GLY A 36 6.06 2.62 -6.52
C GLY A 36 6.57 1.20 -6.69
N LEU A 37 6.28 0.59 -7.82
CA LEU A 37 6.76 -0.76 -8.13
C LEU A 37 8.30 -0.81 -8.16
N ASN A 38 8.94 0.20 -8.75
CA ASN A 38 10.40 0.29 -8.77
C ASN A 38 10.98 0.43 -7.36
N HIS A 39 10.34 1.22 -6.49
CA HIS A 39 10.76 1.31 -5.09
C HIS A 39 10.73 -0.05 -4.41
N ILE A 40 9.68 -0.83 -4.64
CA ILE A 40 9.54 -2.16 -4.04
C ILE A 40 10.65 -3.10 -4.54
N ARG A 41 11.01 -2.99 -5.80
CA ARG A 41 12.08 -3.82 -6.40
C ARG A 41 13.46 -3.49 -5.87
N GLU A 42 13.69 -2.22 -5.53
CA GLU A 42 15.02 -1.72 -5.18
C GLU A 42 15.28 -1.68 -3.67
N GLU A 43 14.23 -1.60 -2.86
CA GLU A 43 14.36 -1.43 -1.41
C GLU A 43 13.43 -2.36 -0.67
N GLN A 44 13.76 -2.65 0.58
CA GLN A 44 12.87 -3.41 1.47
C GLN A 44 12.14 -2.44 2.39
N PHE A 45 10.81 -2.50 2.37
CA PHE A 45 9.94 -1.72 3.25
C PHE A 45 9.31 -2.62 4.30
N ASP A 46 9.10 -2.06 5.49
CA ASP A 46 8.41 -2.80 6.57
C ASP A 46 6.91 -2.86 6.31
N VAL A 47 6.36 -1.81 5.70
CA VAL A 47 4.93 -1.73 5.36
C VAL A 47 4.78 -0.99 4.04
N ILE A 48 3.88 -1.47 3.21
CA ILE A 48 3.48 -0.81 1.97
C ILE A 48 1.98 -0.56 2.02
N LEU A 49 1.59 0.70 1.89
CA LEU A 49 0.19 1.09 1.72
C LEU A 49 -0.06 1.29 0.23
N LEU A 50 -0.98 0.52 -0.33
CA LEU A 50 -1.20 0.47 -1.77
C LEU A 50 -2.66 0.74 -2.11
N ASP A 51 -2.93 1.81 -2.83
CA ASP A 51 -4.26 2.09 -3.35
C ASP A 51 -4.58 1.15 -4.51
N ILE A 52 -5.82 0.70 -4.61
CA ILE A 52 -6.28 -0.14 -5.72
C ILE A 52 -6.59 0.71 -6.95
N THR A 53 -7.24 1.86 -6.75
CA THR A 53 -7.74 2.69 -7.85
C THR A 53 -6.70 3.71 -8.28
N MET A 54 -5.95 3.38 -9.33
CA MET A 54 -4.93 4.26 -9.88
C MET A 54 -4.98 4.20 -11.41
N PRO A 55 -4.60 5.29 -12.10
CA PRO A 55 -4.51 5.27 -13.57
C PRO A 55 -3.36 4.39 -14.05
N VAL A 56 -3.42 3.94 -15.29
CA VAL A 56 -2.45 3.12 -16.00
C VAL A 56 -2.38 1.69 -15.45
N ILE A 57 -2.03 1.52 -14.18
CA ILE A 57 -2.01 0.21 -13.54
C ILE A 57 -2.65 0.33 -12.15
N SER A 58 -3.61 -0.55 -11.85
CA SER A 58 -4.27 -0.57 -10.55
C SER A 58 -3.36 -1.20 -9.48
N GLY A 59 -3.73 -1.03 -8.20
CA GLY A 59 -3.02 -1.69 -7.12
C GLY A 59 -3.04 -3.21 -7.25
N ILE A 60 -4.14 -3.78 -7.74
CA ILE A 60 -4.21 -5.23 -8.02
C ILE A 60 -3.19 -5.60 -9.10
N GLY A 61 -3.03 -4.77 -10.12
CA GLY A 61 -2.01 -4.96 -11.16
C GLY A 61 -0.60 -4.97 -10.59
N VAL A 62 -0.31 -4.07 -9.65
CA VAL A 62 0.99 -4.05 -8.97
C VAL A 62 1.23 -5.37 -8.23
N ILE A 63 0.21 -5.84 -7.50
CA ILE A 63 0.28 -7.12 -6.78
C ILE A 63 0.54 -8.28 -7.73
N GLU A 64 -0.15 -8.31 -8.88
CA GLU A 64 0.05 -9.36 -9.88
C GLU A 64 1.45 -9.35 -10.47
N LEU A 65 2.01 -8.17 -10.74
CA LEU A 65 3.38 -8.05 -11.23
C LEU A 65 4.38 -8.56 -10.20
N LEU A 66 4.21 -8.19 -8.93
CA LEU A 66 5.08 -8.67 -7.86
C LEU A 66 4.99 -10.18 -7.70
N ALA A 67 3.80 -10.75 -7.80
CA ALA A 67 3.60 -12.19 -7.73
C ALA A 67 4.32 -12.90 -8.89
N GLY A 68 4.19 -12.38 -10.10
CA GLY A 68 4.85 -12.93 -11.28
C GLY A 68 6.38 -12.88 -11.20
N GLU A 69 6.92 -11.91 -10.47
CA GLU A 69 8.36 -11.78 -10.25
C GLU A 69 8.87 -12.62 -9.07
N GLY A 70 7.98 -13.31 -8.37
CA GLY A 70 8.36 -14.05 -7.16
C GLY A 70 8.71 -13.16 -5.99
N ASN A 71 8.22 -11.91 -5.98
CA ASN A 71 8.61 -10.90 -5.00
C ASN A 71 7.48 -10.52 -4.04
N LEU A 72 6.26 -10.97 -4.29
CA LEU A 72 5.10 -10.57 -3.48
C LEU A 72 5.18 -11.09 -2.04
N ASN A 73 5.58 -12.33 -1.86
CA ASN A 73 5.60 -12.97 -0.54
C ASN A 73 6.60 -12.35 0.44
N LYS A 74 7.52 -11.54 -0.06
CA LYS A 74 8.51 -10.84 0.77
C LYS A 74 7.99 -9.51 1.32
N GLN A 75 6.79 -9.10 0.88
CA GLN A 75 6.25 -7.79 1.20
C GLN A 75 5.27 -7.87 2.37
N ASN A 76 4.94 -6.69 2.90
CA ASN A 76 3.88 -6.53 3.90
C ASN A 76 2.97 -5.43 3.40
N ILE A 77 2.00 -5.82 2.54
CA ILE A 77 1.13 -4.89 1.84
C ILE A 77 -0.21 -4.78 2.54
N PHE A 78 -0.62 -3.54 2.82
CA PHE A 78 -1.98 -3.20 3.22
C PHE A 78 -2.61 -2.43 2.07
N VAL A 79 -3.67 -2.96 1.52
CA VAL A 79 -4.44 -2.28 0.49
C VAL A 79 -5.25 -1.18 1.15
N PHE A 80 -5.20 0.03 0.61
CA PHE A 80 -5.83 1.21 1.18
C PHE A 80 -6.70 1.90 0.13
N SER A 81 -8.02 1.70 0.17
CA SER A 81 -8.89 2.14 -0.91
C SER A 81 -10.30 2.49 -0.46
N GLY A 82 -10.92 3.42 -1.17
CA GLY A 82 -12.33 3.73 -1.02
C GLY A 82 -13.24 2.81 -1.82
N MET A 83 -12.65 1.99 -2.70
CA MET A 83 -13.41 1.05 -3.52
C MET A 83 -13.86 -0.14 -2.69
N THR A 84 -15.12 -0.57 -2.88
CA THR A 84 -15.63 -1.81 -2.30
C THR A 84 -15.41 -2.94 -3.30
N LEU A 85 -14.70 -3.98 -2.87
CA LEU A 85 -14.50 -5.18 -3.69
C LEU A 85 -15.57 -6.22 -3.39
N PRO A 86 -15.98 -7.01 -4.39
CA PRO A 86 -16.82 -8.19 -4.13
C PRO A 86 -16.14 -9.09 -3.10
N GLU A 87 -16.93 -9.73 -2.25
CA GLU A 87 -16.41 -10.53 -1.14
C GLU A 87 -15.42 -11.61 -1.58
N ILE A 88 -15.71 -12.30 -2.68
CA ILE A 88 -14.84 -13.36 -3.20
C ILE A 88 -13.49 -12.76 -3.62
N GLN A 89 -13.51 -11.62 -4.31
CA GLN A 89 -12.30 -10.96 -4.76
C GLN A 89 -11.46 -10.49 -3.57
N LEU A 90 -12.10 -9.94 -2.56
CA LEU A 90 -11.43 -9.50 -1.33
C LEU A 90 -10.78 -10.68 -0.62
N LYS A 91 -11.50 -11.80 -0.49
CA LYS A 91 -10.95 -13.00 0.14
C LYS A 91 -9.74 -13.54 -0.62
N ASP A 92 -9.82 -13.58 -1.94
CA ASP A 92 -8.71 -14.04 -2.78
C ASP A 92 -7.48 -13.14 -2.61
N LEU A 93 -7.70 -11.82 -2.55
CA LEU A 93 -6.64 -10.85 -2.37
C LEU A 93 -5.94 -11.06 -1.02
N LEU A 94 -6.71 -11.22 0.05
CA LEU A 94 -6.16 -11.36 1.41
C LEU A 94 -5.52 -12.72 1.67
N ARG A 95 -5.73 -13.71 0.80
CA ARG A 95 -5.07 -15.01 0.90
C ARG A 95 -3.65 -15.00 0.33
N ARG A 96 -3.30 -13.98 -0.44
CA ARG A 96 -1.99 -13.95 -1.07
C ARG A 96 -0.93 -13.61 -0.03
N ASP A 97 0.13 -14.38 0.00
CA ASP A 97 1.29 -14.10 0.85
C ASP A 97 1.85 -12.73 0.49
N GLY A 98 2.02 -11.89 1.49
CA GLY A 98 2.49 -10.53 1.28
C GLY A 98 1.39 -9.48 1.30
N VAL A 99 0.11 -9.88 1.19
CA VAL A 99 -1.04 -8.99 1.33
C VAL A 99 -1.69 -9.26 2.68
N ASN A 100 -1.53 -8.33 3.61
CA ASN A 100 -1.85 -8.56 5.02
C ASN A 100 -3.05 -7.80 5.55
N GLY A 101 -3.65 -6.93 4.76
CA GLY A 101 -4.84 -6.23 5.20
C GLY A 101 -5.47 -5.39 4.12
N PHE A 102 -6.71 -5.00 4.36
CA PHE A 102 -7.48 -4.09 3.51
C PHE A 102 -8.01 -2.98 4.41
N LEU A 103 -7.54 -1.76 4.18
CA LEU A 103 -7.94 -0.58 4.94
C LEU A 103 -8.88 0.26 4.08
N ARG A 104 -10.05 0.57 4.61
CA ARG A 104 -11.08 1.29 3.87
C ARG A 104 -10.97 2.79 4.10
N LYS A 105 -10.92 3.55 3.02
CA LYS A 105 -11.03 5.01 3.07
C LYS A 105 -12.50 5.43 3.31
N PRO A 106 -12.77 6.50 4.05
CA PRO A 106 -11.80 7.35 4.72
C PRO A 106 -11.30 6.73 6.02
N MET A 107 -10.03 6.91 6.30
CA MET A 107 -9.41 6.42 7.52
C MET A 107 -8.37 7.45 7.96
N GLY A 108 -8.42 7.86 9.22
CA GLY A 108 -7.46 8.82 9.75
C GLY A 108 -6.06 8.25 9.88
N PRO A 109 -5.02 9.09 9.88
CA PRO A 109 -3.65 8.60 9.96
C PRO A 109 -3.35 7.86 11.26
N ASP A 110 -3.98 8.23 12.37
CA ASP A 110 -3.86 7.48 13.63
C ASP A 110 -4.41 6.07 13.52
N GLU A 111 -5.55 5.92 12.84
CA GLU A 111 -6.17 4.61 12.62
C GLU A 111 -5.30 3.74 11.71
N ILE A 112 -4.70 4.34 10.68
CA ILE A 112 -3.78 3.64 9.78
C ILE A 112 -2.58 3.13 10.57
N LEU A 113 -1.98 3.99 11.39
CA LEU A 113 -0.84 3.62 12.22
C LEU A 113 -1.17 2.43 13.12
N THR A 114 -2.33 2.47 13.77
CA THR A 114 -2.78 1.35 14.61
C THR A 114 -2.93 0.06 13.80
N ALA A 115 -3.53 0.16 12.61
CA ALA A 115 -3.77 -1.01 11.77
C ALA A 115 -2.48 -1.68 11.30
N ILE A 116 -1.48 -0.88 10.92
CA ILE A 116 -0.24 -1.42 10.34
C ILE A 116 0.77 -1.86 11.40
N THR A 117 0.57 -1.49 12.65
CA THR A 117 1.49 -1.84 13.75
C THR A 117 0.94 -2.91 14.68
N LYS A 118 -0.21 -3.46 14.37
CA LYS A 118 -0.82 -4.53 15.16
C LYS A 118 -0.05 -5.82 15.08
#